data_1400d0f343e7113ed5c2e3cfc66f7ee4
#
_entry.id   1400d0f343e7113ed5c2e3cfc66f7ee4
#
_cell.length_a   1.000
_cell.length_b   1.000
_cell.length_c   1.000
_cell.angle_alpha   90.00
_cell.angle_beta   90.00
_cell.angle_gamma   90.00
#
_symmetry.space_group_name_H-M   'P 1'
#
loop_
_entity.id
_entity.type
_entity.pdbx_description
1 polymer ?
#
loop_
_entity_poly.entity_id
_entity_poly.type
_entity_poly.pdbx_seq_one_letter_code
_entity_poly.pdbx_strand_id
1 'polypeptide(L)'
;MAITEATDATFEELVLKSEKPVVVDFWATWCGPCRMVAPEMEKLAAKYAGSVEVVKVDIDANPALQQAFQIMSIPTIAFFRPGQQPRGVMGFQPLERLEQQFGLTEFTPKTTA
;
A
#
# COMPACT_ATOMS: atom_id res chain seq x y z
N MET A 1 9.96 3.12 -11.05
CA MET A 1 9.46 3.61 -9.78
C MET A 1 9.62 2.56 -8.74
N ALA A 2 10.26 2.91 -7.71
CA ALA A 2 10.53 1.94 -6.67
C ALA A 2 9.40 1.91 -5.66
N ILE A 3 9.01 0.70 -5.27
CA ILE A 3 8.14 0.52 -4.12
C ILE A 3 9.06 0.42 -2.92
N THR A 4 8.83 1.27 -1.93
CA THR A 4 9.68 1.33 -0.75
C THR A 4 9.25 0.25 0.24
N GLU A 5 10.24 -0.43 0.81
CA GLU A 5 9.96 -1.38 1.86
C GLU A 5 9.98 -0.68 3.21
N ALA A 6 8.91 -0.81 3.98
CA ALA A 6 8.83 -0.22 5.30
C ALA A 6 9.00 -1.29 6.36
N THR A 7 9.55 -0.89 7.50
CA THR A 7 9.79 -1.79 8.62
C THR A 7 9.13 -1.23 9.87
N ASP A 8 9.18 -2.02 10.96
CA ASP A 8 8.70 -1.54 12.26
C ASP A 8 9.35 -0.20 12.62
N ALA A 9 10.62 -0.01 12.23
CA ALA A 9 11.36 1.20 12.57
C ALA A 9 11.05 2.38 11.65
N THR A 10 10.62 2.14 10.41
CA THR A 10 10.49 3.22 9.43
C THR A 10 9.05 3.53 9.05
N PHE A 11 8.09 2.71 9.48
CA PHE A 11 6.70 2.85 9.04
C PHE A 11 6.11 4.21 9.41
N GLU A 12 6.36 4.66 10.62
CA GLU A 12 5.82 5.93 11.07
C GLU A 12 6.25 7.07 10.14
N GLU A 13 7.53 7.12 9.84
CA GLU A 13 8.09 8.16 8.99
C GLU A 13 7.57 8.05 7.55
N LEU A 14 7.58 6.84 7.02
CA LEU A 14 7.25 6.64 5.61
C LEU A 14 5.75 6.71 5.33
N VAL A 15 4.92 6.33 6.29
CA VAL A 15 3.48 6.20 6.07
C VAL A 15 2.68 7.18 6.91
N LEU A 16 2.85 7.13 8.23
CA LEU A 16 1.97 7.91 9.10
C LEU A 16 2.25 9.40 9.03
N LYS A 17 3.50 9.78 8.78
CA LYS A 17 3.89 11.18 8.66
C LYS A 17 4.00 11.65 7.22
N SER A 18 3.61 10.81 6.28
CA SER A 18 3.66 11.18 4.87
C SER A 18 2.66 12.29 4.59
N GLU A 19 3.08 13.27 3.81
CA GLU A 19 2.18 14.32 3.35
C GLU A 19 1.34 13.87 2.16
N LYS A 20 1.72 12.77 1.54
CA LYS A 20 0.98 12.19 0.41
C LYS A 20 0.24 10.96 0.88
N PRO A 21 -0.85 10.59 0.21
CA PRO A 21 -1.50 9.30 0.49
C PRO A 21 -0.55 8.15 0.19
N VAL A 22 -0.67 7.08 0.96
CA VAL A 22 0.21 5.91 0.84
C VAL A 22 -0.63 4.65 0.75
N VAL A 23 -0.34 3.82 -0.25
CA VAL A 23 -0.90 2.48 -0.35
C VAL A 23 0.13 1.52 0.21
N VAL A 24 -0.28 0.68 1.16
CA VAL A 24 0.60 -0.26 1.84
C VAL A 24 0.17 -1.68 1.51
N ASP A 25 1.12 -2.48 1.03
CA ASP A 25 0.91 -3.89 0.71
C ASP A 25 1.52 -4.73 1.82
N PHE A 26 0.69 -5.35 2.66
CA PHE A 26 1.14 -6.28 3.68
C PHE A 26 1.22 -7.67 3.07
N TRP A 27 2.40 -8.26 3.09
CA TRP A 27 2.70 -9.50 2.36
C TRP A 27 3.65 -10.39 3.14
N ALA A 28 3.90 -11.58 2.63
CA ALA A 28 4.91 -12.49 3.17
C ALA A 28 5.49 -13.32 2.03
N THR A 29 6.70 -13.82 2.23
CA THR A 29 7.40 -14.55 1.17
C THR A 29 6.71 -15.85 0.79
N TRP A 30 5.98 -16.45 1.74
CA TRP A 30 5.31 -17.75 1.52
C TRP A 30 3.90 -17.58 0.93
N CYS A 31 3.48 -16.38 0.68
CA CYS A 31 2.09 -16.11 0.29
C CYS A 31 1.96 -16.11 -1.23
N GLY A 32 1.27 -17.11 -1.78
CA GLY A 32 1.04 -17.20 -3.22
C GLY A 32 0.29 -16.02 -3.79
N PRO A 33 -0.91 -15.69 -3.23
CA PRO A 33 -1.68 -14.54 -3.76
C PRO A 33 -0.94 -13.22 -3.66
N CYS A 34 -0.02 -13.07 -2.72
CA CYS A 34 0.78 -11.86 -2.61
C CYS A 34 1.64 -11.65 -3.85
N ARG A 35 2.07 -12.74 -4.48
CA ARG A 35 2.86 -12.63 -5.70
C ARG A 35 2.04 -12.09 -6.86
N MET A 36 0.72 -12.33 -6.83
CA MET A 36 -0.17 -11.79 -7.87
C MET A 36 -0.43 -10.31 -7.64
N VAL A 37 -0.38 -9.86 -6.40
CA VAL A 37 -0.57 -8.45 -6.07
C VAL A 37 0.64 -7.61 -6.47
N ALA A 38 1.83 -8.19 -6.42
CA ALA A 38 3.06 -7.43 -6.67
C ALA A 38 3.04 -6.65 -7.99
N PRO A 39 2.68 -7.27 -9.13
CA PRO A 39 2.62 -6.49 -10.37
C PRO A 39 1.56 -5.40 -10.35
N GLU A 40 0.46 -5.59 -9.61
CA GLU A 40 -0.55 -4.55 -9.48
C GLU A 40 -0.01 -3.36 -8.70
N MET A 41 0.79 -3.62 -7.67
CA MET A 41 1.44 -2.56 -6.93
C MET A 41 2.43 -1.79 -7.79
N GLU A 42 3.15 -2.50 -8.67
CA GLU A 42 4.07 -1.84 -9.59
C GLU A 42 3.33 -0.92 -10.55
N LYS A 43 2.20 -1.40 -11.08
CA LYS A 43 1.38 -0.57 -11.96
C LYS A 43 0.86 0.66 -11.23
N LEU A 44 0.43 0.47 -9.98
CA LEU A 44 -0.10 1.57 -9.19
C LEU A 44 0.99 2.60 -8.92
N ALA A 45 2.17 2.14 -8.54
CA ALA A 45 3.28 3.03 -8.25
C ALA A 45 3.65 3.86 -9.49
N ALA A 46 3.63 3.25 -10.66
CA ALA A 46 3.96 3.95 -11.88
C ALA A 46 2.88 4.96 -12.26
N LYS A 47 1.62 4.54 -12.16
CA LYS A 47 0.50 5.38 -12.59
C LYS A 47 0.36 6.62 -11.72
N TYR A 48 0.59 6.48 -10.42
CA TYR A 48 0.37 7.55 -9.46
C TYR A 48 1.67 8.15 -8.94
N ALA A 49 2.75 7.97 -9.67
CA ALA A 49 4.05 8.51 -9.28
C ALA A 49 3.93 10.00 -8.98
N GLY A 50 4.43 10.40 -7.81
CA GLY A 50 4.38 11.80 -7.38
C GLY A 50 3.11 12.18 -6.64
N SER A 51 2.04 11.39 -6.77
CA SER A 51 0.75 11.69 -6.12
C SER A 51 0.44 10.74 -4.99
N VAL A 52 0.75 9.45 -5.17
CA VAL A 52 0.48 8.42 -4.17
C VAL A 52 1.76 7.61 -4.00
N GLU A 53 2.18 7.42 -2.77
CA GLU A 53 3.32 6.57 -2.48
C GLU A 53 2.86 5.13 -2.35
N VAL A 54 3.72 4.18 -2.71
CA VAL A 54 3.44 2.76 -2.54
C VAL A 54 4.54 2.16 -1.68
N VAL A 55 4.13 1.46 -0.63
CA VAL A 55 5.02 0.88 0.36
C VAL A 55 4.61 -0.57 0.57
N LYS A 56 5.56 -1.43 0.85
CA LYS A 56 5.25 -2.82 1.18
C LYS A 56 5.86 -3.17 2.54
N VAL A 57 5.19 -4.08 3.26
CA VAL A 57 5.59 -4.52 4.59
C VAL A 57 5.54 -6.04 4.65
N ASP A 58 6.68 -6.65 4.93
CA ASP A 58 6.77 -8.09 5.16
C ASP A 58 6.34 -8.35 6.60
N ILE A 59 5.19 -9.01 6.79
CA ILE A 59 4.63 -9.18 8.14
C ILE A 59 5.47 -10.10 9.00
N ASP A 60 6.23 -11.02 8.40
CA ASP A 60 7.06 -11.92 9.19
C ASP A 60 8.27 -11.20 9.78
N ALA A 61 8.80 -10.24 9.03
CA ALA A 61 9.95 -9.46 9.47
C ALA A 61 9.54 -8.31 10.37
N ASN A 62 8.24 -7.96 10.40
CA ASN A 62 7.78 -6.76 11.10
C ASN A 62 6.56 -7.08 11.97
N PRO A 63 6.76 -7.87 13.02
CA PRO A 63 5.63 -8.32 13.84
C PRO A 63 4.93 -7.20 14.59
N ALA A 64 5.60 -6.10 14.89
CA ALA A 64 4.94 -5.00 15.58
C ALA A 64 3.87 -4.38 14.68
N LEU A 65 4.16 -4.23 13.39
CA LEU A 65 3.20 -3.69 12.45
C LEU A 65 2.04 -4.66 12.24
N GLN A 66 2.35 -5.95 12.17
CA GLN A 66 1.30 -6.96 12.04
C GLN A 66 0.30 -6.85 13.19
N GLN A 67 0.81 -6.71 14.41
CA GLN A 67 -0.05 -6.58 15.60
C GLN A 67 -0.79 -5.26 15.61
N ALA A 68 -0.10 -4.17 15.33
CA ALA A 68 -0.70 -2.84 15.42
C ALA A 68 -1.90 -2.69 14.50
N PHE A 69 -1.83 -3.27 13.32
CA PHE A 69 -2.91 -3.17 12.34
C PHE A 69 -3.76 -4.41 12.27
N GLN A 70 -3.50 -5.39 13.16
CA GLN A 70 -4.29 -6.61 13.25
C GLN A 70 -4.40 -7.32 11.90
N ILE A 71 -3.26 -7.50 11.26
CA ILE A 71 -3.23 -8.16 9.97
C ILE A 71 -3.42 -9.66 10.19
N MET A 72 -4.60 -10.16 9.86
CA MET A 72 -4.98 -11.55 10.10
C MET A 72 -4.85 -12.40 8.84
N SER A 73 -4.93 -11.79 7.69
CA SER A 73 -4.77 -12.50 6.44
C SER A 73 -4.01 -11.64 5.46
N ILE A 74 -3.32 -12.29 4.52
CA ILE A 74 -2.54 -11.60 3.50
C ILE A 74 -2.86 -12.19 2.13
N PRO A 75 -2.77 -11.37 1.09
CA PRO A 75 -2.37 -9.97 1.13
C PRO A 75 -3.47 -9.10 1.74
N THR A 76 -3.06 -8.04 2.41
CA THR A 76 -3.96 -6.97 2.83
C THR A 76 -3.38 -5.69 2.27
N ILE A 77 -4.19 -4.92 1.58
CA ILE A 77 -3.77 -3.67 0.99
C ILE A 77 -4.51 -2.55 1.70
N ALA A 78 -3.77 -1.61 2.26
CA ALA A 78 -4.35 -0.54 3.07
C ALA A 78 -4.01 0.81 2.46
N PHE A 79 -4.92 1.77 2.62
CA PHE A 79 -4.76 3.11 2.08
C PHE A 79 -4.75 4.08 3.24
N PHE A 80 -3.65 4.81 3.37
CA PHE A 80 -3.45 5.79 4.44
C PHE A 80 -3.45 7.18 3.83
N ARG A 81 -4.26 8.06 4.41
CA ARG A 81 -4.31 9.46 4.00
C ARG A 81 -4.05 10.34 5.21
N PRO A 82 -3.39 11.49 5.03
CA PRO A 82 -3.14 12.38 6.17
C PRO A 82 -4.43 12.75 6.89
N GLY A 83 -4.42 12.56 8.21
CA GLY A 83 -5.55 12.94 9.05
C GLY A 83 -6.79 12.08 8.94
N GLN A 84 -6.72 10.93 8.27
CA GLN A 84 -7.89 10.05 8.11
C GLN A 84 -7.58 8.65 8.56
N GLN A 85 -8.64 7.93 8.92
CA GLN A 85 -8.51 6.52 9.26
C GLN A 85 -8.12 5.73 8.02
N PRO A 86 -7.21 4.77 8.16
CA PRO A 86 -6.86 3.94 7.01
C PRO A 86 -7.99 3.03 6.62
N ARG A 87 -8.03 2.69 5.34
CA ARG A 87 -8.95 1.70 4.80
C ARG A 87 -8.17 0.51 4.35
N GLY A 88 -8.74 -0.69 4.49
CA GLY A 88 -8.06 -1.89 4.07
C GLY A 88 -8.95 -2.81 3.29
N VAL A 89 -8.36 -3.56 2.36
CA VAL A 89 -9.04 -4.63 1.65
C VAL A 89 -8.17 -5.87 1.73
N MET A 90 -8.80 -7.01 1.89
CA MET A 90 -8.08 -8.28 1.99
C MET A 90 -8.17 -9.05 0.69
N GLY A 91 -7.11 -9.81 0.40
CA GLY A 91 -7.06 -10.64 -0.77
C GLY A 91 -6.56 -9.92 -1.99
N PHE A 92 -6.41 -10.66 -3.08
CA PHE A 92 -5.94 -10.10 -4.34
C PHE A 92 -6.96 -9.10 -4.89
N GLN A 93 -6.46 -7.94 -5.31
CA GLN A 93 -7.27 -6.94 -5.98
C GLN A 93 -6.49 -6.41 -7.17
N PRO A 94 -7.09 -6.39 -8.36
CA PRO A 94 -6.45 -5.75 -9.49
C PRO A 94 -6.45 -4.22 -9.30
N LEU A 95 -5.58 -3.55 -10.05
CA LEU A 95 -5.43 -2.10 -9.93
C LEU A 95 -6.76 -1.36 -10.03
N GLU A 96 -7.60 -1.73 -10.98
CA GLU A 96 -8.86 -1.04 -11.17
C GLU A 96 -9.76 -1.10 -9.94
N ARG A 97 -9.74 -2.22 -9.24
CA ARG A 97 -10.51 -2.37 -8.02
C ARG A 97 -9.96 -1.52 -6.90
N LEU A 98 -8.64 -1.49 -6.78
CA LEU A 98 -8.00 -0.65 -5.77
C LEU A 98 -8.31 0.81 -6.03
N GLU A 99 -8.29 1.21 -7.28
CA GLU A 99 -8.64 2.58 -7.63
C GLU A 99 -10.05 2.93 -7.19
N GLN A 100 -10.98 2.02 -7.40
CA GLN A 100 -12.37 2.25 -6.99
C GLN A 100 -12.51 2.30 -5.48
N GLN A 101 -11.93 1.31 -4.80
CA GLN A 101 -12.14 1.17 -3.38
C GLN A 101 -11.47 2.26 -2.57
N PHE A 102 -10.35 2.77 -3.04
CA PHE A 102 -9.60 3.82 -2.35
C PHE A 102 -9.84 5.21 -2.94
N GLY A 103 -10.58 5.30 -4.03
CA GLY A 103 -10.81 6.59 -4.68
C GLY A 103 -9.53 7.19 -5.23
N LEU A 104 -8.64 6.36 -5.77
CA LEU A 104 -7.31 6.82 -6.16
C LEU A 104 -7.34 7.79 -7.32
N THR A 105 -8.37 7.72 -8.17
CA THR A 105 -8.36 8.55 -9.37
C THR A 105 -8.36 10.05 -9.05
N GLU A 106 -8.81 10.43 -7.86
CA GLU A 106 -8.77 11.85 -7.48
C GLU A 106 -7.34 12.34 -7.30
N PHE A 107 -6.38 11.42 -7.16
CA PHE A 107 -4.98 11.76 -6.96
C PHE A 107 -4.16 11.69 -8.23
N THR A 108 -4.76 11.31 -9.36
CA THR A 108 -4.03 11.23 -10.62
C THR A 108 -3.53 12.62 -10.96
N PRO A 109 -2.23 12.77 -11.24
CA PRO A 109 -1.73 14.09 -11.62
C PRO A 109 -2.46 14.59 -12.84
N LYS A 110 -2.82 15.85 -12.82
CA LYS A 110 -3.41 16.47 -14.00
C LYS A 110 -2.29 16.76 -14.95
N THR A 111 -1.81 15.75 -15.60
CA THR A 111 -0.80 16.00 -16.59
C THR A 111 -1.47 16.54 -17.78
N THR A 112 -0.86 17.48 -18.31
CA THR A 112 -1.29 18.02 -19.54
C THR A 112 -0.52 17.42 -20.64
N ALA A 113 -0.27 16.26 -20.59
CA ALA A 113 0.58 15.66 -21.58
C ALA A 113 0.21 16.11 -22.97
#